data_2cdc63971608879c533683b9b05b23ef
#
_entry.id   2cdc63971608879c533683b9b05b23ef
#
_cell.length_a   1.000
_cell.length_b   1.000
_cell.length_c   1.000
_cell.angle_alpha   90.00
_cell.angle_beta   90.00
_cell.angle_gamma   90.00
#
_symmetry.space_group_name_H-M   'P 1'
#
loop_
_entity.id
_entity.type
_entity.pdbx_description
1 polymer ?
#
loop_
_entity_poly.entity_id
_entity_poly.type
_entity_poly.pdbx_seq_one_letter_code
_entity_poly.pdbx_strand_id
1 'polypeptide(L)'
;MAMNRGASKVGIATTKTLFGGPPSADLTDVLPEAKSAVCFALAFDQNLIDPFFRKVDHESLETNKLRNQALADGIALKIAAFLQQAGYKAIPQPTNFVYRRATEDWLVNMHPQISHRYLAVRSGIGHFGYSGNIITKEYGSAIVLASVVTDAELIPTDSLPKEENYCDECKLCLSVCLSGYVNPVEKVTVTLGGKKFSYGKRRDNSRCLLVSIGLTGLDASGKWSTWSPGRFRIPEQDEEFLSAIPAAMQAYLGRPKFKSGFFIPIMSGSMMEFPCSNCHLICHPDKEVRNAR
;
A
#
# COMPACT_ATOMS: atom_id res chain seq x y z
N MET A 1 -11.16 -11.61 16.47
CA MET A 1 -9.72 -11.99 16.57
C MET A 1 -8.81 -10.87 16.10
N ALA A 2 -8.86 -10.40 14.85
CA ALA A 2 -7.97 -9.33 14.35
C ALA A 2 -8.06 -8.02 15.15
N MET A 3 -9.27 -7.52 15.40
CA MET A 3 -9.50 -6.31 16.20
C MET A 3 -8.85 -6.37 17.59
N ASN A 4 -8.99 -7.48 18.30
CA ASN A 4 -8.39 -7.68 19.62
C ASN A 4 -6.85 -7.78 19.58
N ARG A 5 -6.24 -7.73 18.41
CA ARG A 5 -4.79 -7.80 18.17
C ARG A 5 -4.24 -6.53 17.53
N GLY A 6 -5.03 -5.46 17.47
CA GLY A 6 -4.60 -4.16 17.00
C GLY A 6 -5.03 -3.80 15.58
N ALA A 7 -5.78 -4.65 14.88
CA ALA A 7 -6.40 -4.22 13.63
C ALA A 7 -7.40 -3.08 13.88
N SER A 8 -7.34 -2.05 13.07
CA SER A 8 -8.26 -0.90 13.16
C SER A 8 -9.58 -1.14 12.41
N LYS A 9 -9.55 -1.95 11.37
CA LYS A 9 -10.70 -2.34 10.56
C LYS A 9 -10.53 -3.78 10.07
N VAL A 10 -11.65 -4.49 9.91
CA VAL A 10 -11.70 -5.84 9.34
C VAL A 10 -12.90 -5.94 8.40
N GLY A 11 -12.71 -6.63 7.29
CA GLY A 11 -13.77 -6.91 6.33
C GLY A 11 -13.59 -8.27 5.67
N ILE A 12 -14.66 -8.81 5.11
CA ILE A 12 -14.67 -10.09 4.42
C ILE A 12 -15.12 -9.87 2.98
N ALA A 13 -14.29 -10.27 2.02
CA ALA A 13 -14.63 -10.37 0.62
C ALA A 13 -14.76 -11.85 0.24
N THR A 14 -15.56 -12.15 -0.79
CA THR A 14 -15.73 -13.50 -1.30
C THR A 14 -15.47 -13.52 -2.80
N THR A 15 -15.24 -14.70 -3.39
CA THR A 15 -15.13 -14.86 -4.84
C THR A 15 -16.35 -14.24 -5.56
N LYS A 16 -17.55 -14.39 -5.00
CA LYS A 16 -18.78 -13.77 -5.53
C LYS A 16 -18.74 -12.25 -5.49
N THR A 17 -18.27 -11.66 -4.38
CA THR A 17 -18.21 -10.20 -4.24
C THR A 17 -17.05 -9.56 -5.01
N LEU A 18 -16.09 -10.36 -5.47
CA LEU A 18 -14.96 -9.92 -6.29
C LEU A 18 -15.13 -10.27 -7.78
N PHE A 19 -16.17 -11.02 -8.11
CA PHE A 19 -16.40 -11.52 -9.48
C PHE A 19 -16.37 -10.40 -10.53
N GLY A 20 -15.72 -10.67 -11.67
CA GLY A 20 -15.55 -9.72 -12.77
C GLY A 20 -14.50 -8.63 -12.48
N GLY A 21 -13.77 -8.74 -11.39
CA GLY A 21 -12.66 -7.85 -11.07
C GLY A 21 -11.41 -8.11 -11.89
N PRO A 22 -10.40 -7.22 -11.77
CA PRO A 22 -9.09 -7.45 -12.38
C PRO A 22 -8.42 -8.73 -11.84
N PRO A 23 -7.41 -9.28 -12.55
CA PRO A 23 -6.74 -10.52 -12.13
C PRO A 23 -6.31 -10.55 -10.65
N SER A 24 -5.85 -9.42 -10.11
CA SER A 24 -5.47 -9.32 -8.68
C SER A 24 -6.67 -9.27 -7.70
N ALA A 25 -7.90 -9.43 -8.18
CA ALA A 25 -9.08 -9.64 -7.34
C ALA A 25 -9.50 -11.13 -7.29
N ASP A 26 -8.86 -11.98 -8.10
CA ASP A 26 -9.17 -13.41 -8.15
C ASP A 26 -8.46 -14.16 -7.01
N LEU A 27 -9.24 -14.63 -6.03
CA LEU A 27 -8.73 -15.38 -4.89
C LEU A 27 -8.19 -16.76 -5.28
N THR A 28 -8.67 -17.31 -6.41
CA THR A 28 -8.27 -18.67 -6.85
C THR A 28 -6.83 -18.73 -7.33
N ASP A 29 -6.23 -17.57 -7.66
CA ASP A 29 -4.79 -17.48 -7.96
C ASP A 29 -3.89 -17.80 -6.73
N VAL A 30 -4.42 -17.60 -5.52
CA VAL A 30 -3.73 -17.92 -4.25
C VAL A 30 -4.07 -19.33 -3.78
N LEU A 31 -5.35 -19.68 -3.83
CA LEU A 31 -5.88 -20.95 -3.39
C LEU A 31 -6.97 -21.38 -4.37
N PRO A 32 -6.76 -22.44 -5.18
CA PRO A 32 -7.74 -22.83 -6.22
C PRO A 32 -9.17 -23.03 -5.72
N GLU A 33 -9.33 -23.49 -4.48
CA GLU A 33 -10.64 -23.72 -3.86
C GLU A 33 -11.12 -22.53 -3.04
N ALA A 34 -10.46 -21.38 -3.13
CA ALA A 34 -10.81 -20.19 -2.35
C ALA A 34 -12.28 -19.79 -2.51
N LYS A 35 -12.91 -19.47 -1.40
CA LYS A 35 -14.26 -18.92 -1.33
C LYS A 35 -14.29 -17.52 -0.75
N SER A 36 -13.40 -17.24 0.20
CA SER A 36 -13.41 -15.98 0.94
C SER A 36 -12.00 -15.48 1.24
N ALA A 37 -11.91 -14.18 1.54
CA ALA A 37 -10.72 -13.56 2.10
C ALA A 37 -11.11 -12.65 3.27
N VAL A 38 -10.40 -12.78 4.39
CA VAL A 38 -10.44 -11.84 5.49
C VAL A 38 -9.41 -10.77 5.23
N CYS A 39 -9.82 -9.53 5.06
CA CYS A 39 -8.94 -8.37 4.89
C CYS A 39 -8.99 -7.50 6.14
N PHE A 40 -7.86 -6.89 6.52
CA PHE A 40 -7.84 -6.01 7.68
C PHE A 40 -6.77 -4.91 7.50
N ALA A 41 -6.94 -3.84 8.29
CA ALA A 41 -6.06 -2.68 8.30
C ALA A 41 -5.45 -2.48 9.68
N LEU A 42 -4.19 -2.03 9.73
CA LEU A 42 -3.55 -1.48 10.90
C LEU A 42 -3.17 -0.02 10.62
N ALA A 43 -3.48 0.87 11.55
CA ALA A 43 -3.16 2.28 11.42
C ALA A 43 -1.72 2.57 11.81
N PHE A 44 -1.07 3.49 11.09
CA PHE A 44 0.18 4.10 11.56
C PHE A 44 -0.10 5.04 12.74
N ASP A 45 0.90 5.25 13.58
CA ASP A 45 0.83 6.29 14.60
C ASP A 45 0.76 7.67 13.91
N GLN A 46 -0.38 8.34 14.08
CA GLN A 46 -0.68 9.61 13.42
C GLN A 46 0.25 10.74 13.90
N ASN A 47 0.78 10.65 15.12
CA ASN A 47 1.69 11.65 15.70
C ASN A 47 3.07 11.66 15.01
N LEU A 48 3.42 10.60 14.28
CA LEU A 48 4.70 10.48 13.58
C LEU A 48 4.66 11.05 12.14
N ILE A 49 3.47 11.41 11.64
CA ILE A 49 3.30 11.86 10.25
C ILE A 49 3.75 13.30 10.07
N ASP A 50 3.37 14.22 10.97
CA ASP A 50 3.82 15.63 10.89
C ASP A 50 5.35 15.76 11.03
N PRO A 51 6.03 15.15 12.02
CA PRO A 51 7.48 15.16 12.09
C PRO A 51 8.17 14.63 10.84
N PHE A 52 7.59 13.62 10.19
CA PHE A 52 8.08 13.09 8.93
C PHE A 52 8.01 14.13 7.81
N PHE A 53 6.86 14.77 7.59
CA PHE A 53 6.71 15.78 6.56
C PHE A 53 7.55 17.03 6.82
N ARG A 54 7.71 17.42 8.06
CA ARG A 54 8.60 18.50 8.49
C ARG A 54 10.08 18.14 8.45
N LYS A 55 10.42 16.90 8.09
CA LYS A 55 11.80 16.39 8.03
C LYS A 55 12.56 16.46 9.36
N VAL A 56 11.81 16.36 10.46
CA VAL A 56 12.36 16.36 11.82
C VAL A 56 12.71 14.95 12.26
N ASP A 57 11.84 13.99 11.98
CA ASP A 57 12.01 12.58 12.37
C ASP A 57 11.47 11.64 11.29
N HIS A 58 12.38 10.90 10.69
CA HIS A 58 12.04 9.85 9.72
C HIS A 58 12.06 8.45 10.35
N GLU A 59 13.02 8.22 11.25
CA GLU A 59 13.27 6.89 11.80
C GLU A 59 12.09 6.35 12.59
N SER A 60 11.42 7.19 13.37
CA SER A 60 10.26 6.78 14.16
C SER A 60 9.10 6.31 13.29
N LEU A 61 8.79 7.01 12.21
CA LEU A 61 7.72 6.60 11.29
C LEU A 61 8.10 5.31 10.54
N GLU A 62 9.32 5.17 10.04
CA GLU A 62 9.77 3.95 9.38
C GLU A 62 9.72 2.75 10.32
N THR A 63 10.19 2.93 11.55
CA THR A 63 10.10 1.88 12.59
C THR A 63 8.65 1.49 12.87
N ASN A 64 7.74 2.47 12.95
CA ASN A 64 6.31 2.22 13.14
C ASN A 64 5.71 1.46 11.96
N LYS A 65 6.06 1.80 10.71
CA LYS A 65 5.62 1.10 9.50
C LYS A 65 6.05 -0.37 9.54
N LEU A 66 7.32 -0.63 9.83
CA LEU A 66 7.86 -1.99 9.91
C LEU A 66 7.20 -2.81 11.01
N ARG A 67 7.04 -2.21 12.18
CA ARG A 67 6.33 -2.84 13.29
C ARG A 67 4.90 -3.22 12.90
N ASN A 68 4.19 -2.32 12.22
CA ASN A 68 2.82 -2.58 11.78
C ASN A 68 2.76 -3.63 10.68
N GLN A 69 3.75 -3.70 9.78
CA GLN A 69 3.84 -4.77 8.79
C GLN A 69 4.04 -6.13 9.49
N ALA A 70 5.03 -6.23 10.38
CA ALA A 70 5.28 -7.46 11.12
C ALA A 70 4.08 -7.89 11.97
N LEU A 71 3.37 -6.93 12.58
CA LEU A 71 2.16 -7.19 13.34
C LEU A 71 1.02 -7.68 12.43
N ALA A 72 0.85 -7.08 11.26
CA ALA A 72 -0.15 -7.50 10.28
C ALA A 72 0.12 -8.93 9.79
N ASP A 73 1.37 -9.26 9.47
CA ASP A 73 1.75 -10.60 9.06
C ASP A 73 1.51 -11.62 10.19
N GLY A 74 1.84 -11.27 11.43
CA GLY A 74 1.56 -12.09 12.61
C GLY A 74 0.06 -12.31 12.86
N ILE A 75 -0.78 -11.30 12.62
CA ILE A 75 -2.24 -11.43 12.69
C ILE A 75 -2.76 -12.35 11.59
N ALA A 76 -2.27 -12.18 10.34
CA ALA A 76 -2.65 -13.02 9.21
C ALA A 76 -2.31 -14.49 9.47
N LEU A 77 -1.11 -14.79 9.97
CA LEU A 77 -0.72 -16.14 10.38
C LEU A 77 -1.65 -16.74 11.43
N LYS A 78 -2.04 -15.97 12.44
CA LYS A 78 -2.96 -16.44 13.50
C LYS A 78 -4.39 -16.68 13.00
N ILE A 79 -4.89 -15.84 12.07
CA ILE A 79 -6.20 -16.07 11.44
C ILE A 79 -6.13 -17.34 10.58
N ALA A 80 -5.07 -17.51 9.80
CA ALA A 80 -4.88 -18.71 8.98
C ALA A 80 -4.84 -19.96 9.85
N ALA A 81 -4.04 -19.98 10.92
CA ALA A 81 -3.95 -21.10 11.85
C ALA A 81 -5.29 -21.43 12.50
N PHE A 82 -6.08 -20.42 12.87
CA PHE A 82 -7.43 -20.63 13.42
C PHE A 82 -8.37 -21.33 12.43
N LEU A 83 -8.35 -20.87 11.16
CA LEU A 83 -9.17 -21.50 10.12
C LEU A 83 -8.69 -22.93 9.80
N GLN A 84 -7.37 -23.15 9.79
CA GLN A 84 -6.80 -24.48 9.60
C GLN A 84 -7.15 -25.46 10.72
N GLN A 85 -7.15 -25.00 11.96
CA GLN A 85 -7.62 -25.79 13.12
C GLN A 85 -9.10 -26.14 13.02
N ALA A 86 -9.92 -25.29 12.36
CA ALA A 86 -11.32 -25.56 12.07
C ALA A 86 -11.53 -26.46 10.83
N GLY A 87 -10.45 -26.97 10.21
CA GLY A 87 -10.51 -27.91 9.09
C GLY A 87 -10.52 -27.25 7.70
N TYR A 88 -10.34 -25.93 7.62
CA TYR A 88 -10.28 -25.20 6.34
C TYR A 88 -8.84 -25.02 5.87
N LYS A 89 -8.66 -24.86 4.56
CA LYS A 89 -7.42 -24.33 3.99
C LYS A 89 -7.40 -22.82 4.16
N ALA A 90 -6.26 -22.27 4.58
CA ALA A 90 -6.09 -20.83 4.71
C ALA A 90 -4.65 -20.43 4.45
N ILE A 91 -4.47 -19.40 3.62
CA ILE A 91 -3.17 -18.90 3.18
C ILE A 91 -3.07 -17.42 3.56
N PRO A 92 -2.16 -17.05 4.49
CA PRO A 92 -1.92 -15.67 4.83
C PRO A 92 -1.25 -14.96 3.65
N GLN A 93 -1.67 -13.75 3.37
CA GLN A 93 -1.08 -12.90 2.34
C GLN A 93 -0.31 -11.77 3.01
N PRO A 94 1.01 -11.73 2.81
CA PRO A 94 1.84 -10.70 3.42
C PRO A 94 1.53 -9.32 2.86
N THR A 95 1.89 -8.31 3.63
CA THR A 95 1.76 -6.92 3.24
C THR A 95 2.65 -6.60 2.03
N ASN A 96 2.07 -6.41 0.86
CA ASN A 96 2.62 -5.76 -0.35
C ASN A 96 3.78 -6.44 -1.12
N PHE A 97 4.18 -7.70 -0.91
CA PHE A 97 5.43 -8.20 -1.50
C PHE A 97 5.32 -9.44 -2.40
N VAL A 98 4.13 -9.92 -2.67
CA VAL A 98 3.95 -11.03 -3.61
C VAL A 98 3.39 -10.51 -4.92
N TYR A 99 4.22 -10.50 -5.95
CA TYR A 99 3.85 -10.03 -7.29
C TYR A 99 3.69 -11.17 -8.26
N ARG A 100 2.84 -10.97 -9.27
CA ARG A 100 2.65 -11.88 -10.40
C ARG A 100 3.85 -11.80 -11.34
N ARG A 101 4.87 -12.61 -11.09
CA ARG A 101 6.13 -12.61 -11.83
C ARG A 101 6.06 -13.36 -13.16
N ALA A 102 4.96 -14.04 -13.44
CA ALA A 102 4.78 -14.82 -14.67
C ALA A 102 4.46 -13.96 -15.91
N THR A 103 4.32 -12.66 -15.75
CA THR A 103 4.09 -11.73 -16.85
C THR A 103 5.41 -11.11 -17.30
N GLU A 104 5.58 -10.92 -18.63
CA GLU A 104 6.82 -10.41 -19.22
C GLU A 104 7.21 -9.03 -18.68
N ASP A 105 6.22 -8.20 -18.41
CA ASP A 105 6.37 -6.82 -17.92
C ASP A 105 6.15 -6.65 -16.41
N TRP A 106 6.36 -7.72 -15.62
CA TRP A 106 6.05 -7.72 -14.20
C TRP A 106 6.79 -6.64 -13.39
N LEU A 107 8.04 -6.28 -13.77
CA LEU A 107 8.82 -5.21 -13.14
C LEU A 107 8.21 -3.83 -13.33
N VAL A 108 7.56 -3.62 -14.48
CA VAL A 108 6.91 -2.36 -14.83
C VAL A 108 5.57 -2.22 -14.13
N ASN A 109 4.77 -3.26 -14.20
CA ASN A 109 3.40 -3.23 -13.68
C ASN A 109 3.32 -3.58 -12.19
N MET A 110 4.18 -4.45 -11.68
CA MET A 110 4.22 -4.93 -10.29
C MET A 110 2.82 -5.27 -9.76
N HIS A 111 2.03 -6.01 -10.56
CA HIS A 111 0.70 -6.44 -10.14
C HIS A 111 0.82 -7.44 -8.99
N PRO A 112 0.18 -7.19 -7.84
CA PRO A 112 0.21 -8.14 -6.74
C PRO A 112 -0.57 -9.40 -7.11
N GLN A 113 -0.21 -10.53 -6.49
CA GLN A 113 -0.98 -11.76 -6.61
C GLN A 113 -2.42 -11.53 -6.16
N ILE A 114 -2.59 -10.88 -5.00
CA ILE A 114 -3.88 -10.37 -4.51
C ILE A 114 -3.73 -8.89 -4.15
N SER A 115 -4.67 -8.08 -4.62
CA SER A 115 -4.73 -6.67 -4.25
C SER A 115 -5.53 -6.49 -2.95
N HIS A 116 -4.84 -6.29 -1.84
CA HIS A 116 -5.48 -5.93 -0.57
C HIS A 116 -6.41 -4.71 -0.71
N ARG A 117 -6.13 -3.81 -1.65
CA ARG A 117 -6.96 -2.63 -1.91
C ARG A 117 -8.32 -2.99 -2.50
N TYR A 118 -8.38 -3.97 -3.41
CA TYR A 118 -9.66 -4.47 -3.94
C TYR A 118 -10.45 -5.19 -2.85
N LEU A 119 -9.79 -5.99 -2.04
CA LEU A 119 -10.42 -6.61 -0.89
C LEU A 119 -10.97 -5.56 0.09
N ALA A 120 -10.16 -4.57 0.44
CA ALA A 120 -10.51 -3.54 1.41
C ALA A 120 -11.70 -2.68 0.97
N VAL A 121 -11.69 -2.17 -0.28
CA VAL A 121 -12.80 -1.34 -0.76
C VAL A 121 -14.09 -2.15 -0.90
N ARG A 122 -13.98 -3.41 -1.31
CA ARG A 122 -15.16 -4.26 -1.51
C ARG A 122 -15.76 -4.77 -0.20
N SER A 123 -14.95 -4.88 0.85
CA SER A 123 -15.36 -5.37 2.17
C SER A 123 -15.58 -4.26 3.21
N GLY A 124 -15.69 -3.00 2.78
CA GLY A 124 -16.10 -1.90 3.67
C GLY A 124 -15.02 -1.39 4.63
N ILE A 125 -13.74 -1.67 4.37
CA ILE A 125 -12.64 -1.12 5.19
C ILE A 125 -12.46 0.38 4.93
N GLY A 126 -12.66 0.82 3.68
CA GLY A 126 -12.51 2.21 3.29
C GLY A 126 -12.91 2.46 1.84
N HIS A 127 -12.65 3.67 1.35
CA HIS A 127 -12.85 4.07 -0.04
C HIS A 127 -11.53 4.18 -0.78
N PHE A 128 -11.55 4.10 -2.11
CA PHE A 128 -10.39 4.52 -2.90
C PHE A 128 -10.21 6.03 -2.81
N GLY A 129 -8.99 6.43 -2.46
CA GLY A 129 -8.54 7.79 -2.75
C GLY A 129 -8.19 7.98 -4.22
N TYR A 130 -8.03 9.23 -4.66
CA TYR A 130 -7.61 9.51 -6.03
C TYR A 130 -6.28 8.81 -6.39
N SER A 131 -5.34 8.69 -5.47
CA SER A 131 -4.08 7.93 -5.66
C SER A 131 -4.28 6.41 -5.83
N GLY A 132 -5.48 5.89 -5.60
CA GLY A 132 -5.77 4.46 -5.54
C GLY A 132 -5.32 3.80 -4.24
N ASN A 133 -4.94 4.56 -3.23
CA ASN A 133 -4.78 4.06 -1.87
C ASN A 133 -6.14 4.00 -1.17
N ILE A 134 -6.28 3.11 -0.19
CA ILE A 134 -7.52 3.03 0.60
C ILE A 134 -7.49 4.10 1.69
N ILE A 135 -8.60 4.81 1.82
CA ILE A 135 -8.81 5.84 2.84
C ILE A 135 -9.83 5.32 3.85
N THR A 136 -9.45 5.29 5.11
CA THR A 136 -10.35 5.07 6.24
C THR A 136 -10.80 6.41 6.82
N LYS A 137 -11.92 6.43 7.54
CA LYS A 137 -12.47 7.64 8.13
C LYS A 137 -11.52 8.24 9.18
N GLU A 138 -10.97 7.38 10.04
CA GLU A 138 -10.22 7.79 11.22
C GLU A 138 -8.72 8.02 10.96
N TYR A 139 -8.13 7.32 9.96
CA TYR A 139 -6.67 7.31 9.77
C TYR A 139 -6.23 7.76 8.37
N GLY A 140 -7.20 8.16 7.54
CA GLY A 140 -6.90 8.45 6.15
C GLY A 140 -6.33 7.22 5.46
N SER A 141 -5.32 7.42 4.62
CA SER A 141 -4.64 6.30 3.97
C SER A 141 -3.37 5.84 4.70
N ALA A 142 -3.06 6.38 5.86
CA ALA A 142 -1.91 5.96 6.68
C ALA A 142 -2.19 4.64 7.42
N ILE A 143 -2.34 3.56 6.65
CA ILE A 143 -2.68 2.20 7.12
C ILE A 143 -1.85 1.14 6.41
N VAL A 144 -1.63 0.01 7.06
CA VAL A 144 -1.14 -1.23 6.43
C VAL A 144 -2.33 -2.15 6.18
N LEU A 145 -2.39 -2.80 5.04
CA LEU A 145 -3.40 -3.79 4.70
C LEU A 145 -2.76 -5.18 4.63
N ALA A 146 -3.45 -6.18 5.16
CA ALA A 146 -3.11 -7.58 4.99
C ALA A 146 -4.38 -8.43 4.84
N SER A 147 -4.24 -9.67 4.42
CA SER A 147 -5.39 -10.57 4.26
C SER A 147 -5.03 -12.03 4.45
N VAL A 148 -6.07 -12.85 4.58
CA VAL A 148 -5.99 -14.30 4.57
C VAL A 148 -7.01 -14.83 3.57
N VAL A 149 -6.57 -15.63 2.61
CA VAL A 149 -7.44 -16.31 1.64
C VAL A 149 -7.76 -17.69 2.17
N THR A 150 -9.03 -18.14 2.05
CA THR A 150 -9.49 -19.41 2.59
C THR A 150 -10.58 -20.03 1.73
N ASP A 151 -10.72 -21.38 1.79
CA ASP A 151 -11.84 -22.12 1.25
C ASP A 151 -13.08 -22.13 2.18
N ALA A 152 -12.96 -21.57 3.39
CA ALA A 152 -14.11 -21.37 4.27
C ALA A 152 -15.10 -20.42 3.63
N GLU A 153 -16.38 -20.77 3.69
CA GLU A 153 -17.47 -19.92 3.25
C GLU A 153 -17.85 -18.93 4.35
N LEU A 154 -17.35 -17.72 4.23
CA LEU A 154 -17.58 -16.66 5.21
C LEU A 154 -18.67 -15.69 4.71
N ILE A 155 -19.40 -15.08 5.64
CA ILE A 155 -20.39 -14.05 5.33
C ILE A 155 -19.65 -12.77 4.93
N PRO A 156 -19.85 -12.27 3.69
CA PRO A 156 -19.17 -11.06 3.23
C PRO A 156 -19.66 -9.81 3.97
N THR A 157 -18.77 -8.87 4.19
CA THR A 157 -19.14 -7.51 4.62
C THR A 157 -19.44 -6.64 3.41
N ASP A 158 -20.38 -5.70 3.55
CA ASP A 158 -20.70 -4.78 2.48
C ASP A 158 -19.65 -3.69 2.30
N SER A 159 -19.52 -3.21 1.06
CA SER A 159 -18.74 -2.00 0.79
C SER A 159 -19.43 -0.78 1.39
N LEU A 160 -18.65 0.21 1.78
CA LEU A 160 -19.19 1.49 2.26
C LEU A 160 -20.05 2.16 1.18
N PRO A 161 -21.08 2.93 1.60
CA PRO A 161 -21.90 3.73 0.67
C PRO A 161 -21.05 4.74 -0.11
N LYS A 162 -21.36 4.95 -1.39
CA LYS A 162 -20.61 5.91 -2.23
C LYS A 162 -20.76 7.36 -1.77
N GLU A 163 -21.88 7.66 -1.17
CA GLU A 163 -22.25 8.98 -0.67
C GLU A 163 -21.34 9.42 0.49
N GLU A 164 -20.75 8.45 1.19
CA GLU A 164 -19.80 8.67 2.28
C GLU A 164 -18.35 8.73 1.80
N ASN A 165 -18.12 8.92 0.49
CA ASN A 165 -16.76 8.86 -0.05
C ASN A 165 -15.79 9.77 0.70
N TYR A 166 -14.76 9.19 1.28
CA TYR A 166 -13.74 9.90 2.05
C TYR A 166 -12.74 10.69 1.20
N CYS A 167 -12.77 10.51 -0.11
CA CYS A 167 -11.95 11.26 -1.05
C CYS A 167 -12.75 12.41 -1.67
N ASP A 168 -12.40 13.63 -1.34
CA ASP A 168 -12.97 14.86 -1.96
C ASP A 168 -12.21 15.30 -3.21
N GLU A 169 -11.31 14.46 -3.74
CA GLU A 169 -10.48 14.73 -4.91
C GLU A 169 -9.63 16.01 -4.81
N CYS A 170 -9.20 16.38 -3.61
CA CYS A 170 -8.32 17.54 -3.39
C CYS A 170 -6.97 17.46 -4.11
N LYS A 171 -6.59 16.26 -4.57
CA LYS A 171 -5.36 15.98 -5.36
C LYS A 171 -4.02 16.31 -4.64
N LEU A 172 -4.02 16.51 -3.32
CA LEU A 172 -2.77 16.64 -2.56
C LEU A 172 -1.83 15.44 -2.75
N CYS A 173 -2.40 14.24 -2.90
CA CYS A 173 -1.60 13.05 -3.21
C CYS A 173 -0.84 13.15 -4.54
N LEU A 174 -1.28 13.97 -5.49
CA LEU A 174 -0.58 14.23 -6.74
C LEU A 174 0.53 15.28 -6.53
N SER A 175 0.24 16.34 -5.79
CA SER A 175 1.21 17.43 -5.56
C SER A 175 2.46 16.97 -4.80
N VAL A 176 2.30 15.96 -3.91
CA VAL A 176 3.43 15.38 -3.18
C VAL A 176 4.16 14.25 -3.94
N CYS A 177 3.69 13.90 -5.14
CA CYS A 177 4.27 12.82 -5.95
C CYS A 177 5.25 13.40 -6.97
N LEU A 178 6.54 13.37 -6.68
CA LEU A 178 7.57 13.96 -7.54
C LEU A 178 7.68 13.30 -8.92
N SER A 179 7.31 12.02 -9.04
CA SER A 179 7.39 11.31 -10.32
C SER A 179 6.13 11.39 -11.17
N GLY A 180 5.06 12.01 -10.66
CA GLY A 180 3.78 12.04 -11.36
C GLY A 180 3.22 10.63 -11.61
N TYR A 181 3.38 9.71 -10.67
CA TYR A 181 2.95 8.31 -10.81
C TYR A 181 1.45 8.15 -11.05
N VAL A 182 0.63 9.03 -10.51
CA VAL A 182 -0.83 9.00 -10.73
C VAL A 182 -1.19 10.06 -11.77
N ASN A 183 -1.94 9.67 -12.80
CA ASN A 183 -2.41 10.57 -13.84
C ASN A 183 -3.36 11.63 -13.23
N PRO A 184 -3.19 12.92 -13.50
CA PRO A 184 -4.01 13.98 -12.91
C PRO A 184 -5.44 14.08 -13.49
N VAL A 185 -5.69 13.44 -14.63
CA VAL A 185 -6.95 13.54 -15.38
C VAL A 185 -7.64 12.19 -15.52
N GLU A 186 -6.91 11.17 -15.97
CA GLU A 186 -7.47 9.88 -16.28
C GLU A 186 -7.77 9.08 -15.00
N LYS A 187 -8.94 8.42 -15.00
CA LYS A 187 -9.36 7.49 -13.94
C LYS A 187 -9.51 6.08 -14.51
N VAL A 188 -9.28 5.11 -13.62
CA VAL A 188 -9.62 3.70 -13.87
C VAL A 188 -10.84 3.35 -13.04
N THR A 189 -11.75 2.61 -13.63
CA THR A 189 -12.91 2.03 -12.94
C THR A 189 -12.79 0.52 -12.95
N VAL A 190 -12.85 -0.08 -11.78
CA VAL A 190 -12.90 -1.54 -11.61
C VAL A 190 -14.29 -1.95 -11.16
N THR A 191 -14.75 -3.09 -11.63
CA THR A 191 -16.02 -3.67 -11.18
C THR A 191 -15.72 -4.88 -10.31
N LEU A 192 -16.25 -4.91 -9.09
CA LEU A 192 -16.09 -6.00 -8.14
C LEU A 192 -17.47 -6.48 -7.69
N GLY A 193 -17.89 -7.65 -8.13
CA GLY A 193 -19.21 -8.20 -7.81
C GLY A 193 -20.35 -7.27 -8.21
N GLY A 194 -20.27 -6.65 -9.39
CA GLY A 194 -21.27 -5.71 -9.91
C GLY A 194 -21.19 -4.28 -9.37
N LYS A 195 -20.38 -4.02 -8.34
CA LYS A 195 -20.16 -2.65 -7.82
C LYS A 195 -18.95 -1.99 -8.50
N LYS A 196 -19.08 -0.73 -8.89
CA LYS A 196 -18.03 0.05 -9.57
C LYS A 196 -17.27 0.92 -8.58
N PHE A 197 -15.94 0.89 -8.70
CA PHE A 197 -15.01 1.68 -7.89
C PHE A 197 -14.01 2.38 -8.80
N SER A 198 -13.76 3.67 -8.58
CA SER A 198 -12.89 4.47 -9.45
C SER A 198 -11.77 5.13 -8.66
N TYR A 199 -10.60 5.26 -9.29
CA TYR A 199 -9.44 5.98 -8.78
C TYR A 199 -8.60 6.51 -9.94
N GLY A 200 -7.65 7.42 -9.69
CA GLY A 200 -6.76 7.95 -10.73
C GLY A 200 -5.90 6.85 -11.34
N LYS A 201 -5.80 6.87 -12.66
CA LYS A 201 -4.96 5.90 -13.39
C LYS A 201 -3.52 6.00 -12.94
N ARG A 202 -2.94 4.89 -12.54
CA ARG A 202 -1.53 4.79 -12.23
C ARG A 202 -0.74 4.60 -13.53
N ARG A 203 0.38 5.27 -13.64
CA ARG A 203 1.35 5.10 -14.71
C ARG A 203 2.28 3.94 -14.39
N ASP A 204 3.36 3.82 -15.13
CA ASP A 204 4.41 2.84 -14.90
C ASP A 204 4.89 2.87 -13.44
N ASN A 205 4.98 1.69 -12.83
CA ASN A 205 5.37 1.57 -11.43
C ASN A 205 6.84 1.93 -11.19
N SER A 206 7.68 1.89 -12.22
CA SER A 206 9.07 2.37 -12.16
C SER A 206 9.16 3.82 -11.72
N ARG A 207 8.16 4.66 -12.04
CA ARG A 207 8.04 6.03 -11.53
C ARG A 207 8.01 6.08 -10.01
N CYS A 208 7.15 5.27 -9.40
CA CYS A 208 7.05 5.18 -7.95
C CYS A 208 8.32 4.58 -7.33
N LEU A 209 8.84 3.54 -7.96
CA LEU A 209 10.03 2.82 -7.50
C LEU A 209 11.26 3.74 -7.48
N LEU A 210 11.54 4.46 -8.57
CA LEU A 210 12.68 5.37 -8.66
C LEU A 210 12.64 6.43 -7.55
N VAL A 211 11.49 7.08 -7.37
CA VAL A 211 11.33 8.11 -6.33
C VAL A 211 11.45 7.51 -4.93
N SER A 212 10.86 6.35 -4.72
CA SER A 212 10.93 5.66 -3.43
C SER A 212 12.36 5.27 -3.05
N ILE A 213 13.14 4.81 -4.01
CA ILE A 213 14.54 4.44 -3.81
C ILE A 213 15.44 5.69 -3.79
N GLY A 214 15.32 6.54 -4.79
CA GLY A 214 16.24 7.64 -5.04
C GLY A 214 16.15 8.79 -4.05
N LEU A 215 14.98 9.01 -3.44
CA LEU A 215 14.78 10.06 -2.44
C LEU A 215 15.20 9.67 -1.03
N THR A 216 15.68 8.46 -0.83
CA THR A 216 16.29 8.04 0.43
C THR A 216 17.71 8.55 0.52
N GLY A 217 17.96 9.64 0.96
CA GLY A 217 19.32 10.01 1.14
C GLY A 217 19.49 11.35 1.83
N LEU A 218 20.72 11.66 2.18
CA LEU A 218 21.06 12.95 2.70
C LEU A 218 20.95 13.99 1.59
N ASP A 219 20.44 15.17 1.91
CA ASP A 219 20.56 16.34 1.07
C ASP A 219 22.02 16.85 1.05
N ALA A 220 22.29 17.95 0.34
CA ALA A 220 23.62 18.53 0.23
C ALA A 220 24.18 19.00 1.59
N SER A 221 23.33 19.23 2.59
CA SER A 221 23.74 19.62 3.96
C SER A 221 24.04 18.41 4.86
N GLY A 222 23.92 17.20 4.36
CA GLY A 222 24.11 15.96 5.11
C GLY A 222 22.91 15.56 5.96
N LYS A 223 21.76 16.24 5.81
CA LYS A 223 20.51 15.89 6.50
C LYS A 223 19.69 14.96 5.63
N TRP A 224 18.97 14.04 6.29
CA TRP A 224 18.02 13.19 5.59
C TRP A 224 16.89 14.01 4.95
N SER A 225 16.49 13.67 3.76
CA SER A 225 15.38 14.32 3.07
C SER A 225 14.69 13.36 2.11
N THR A 226 13.37 13.16 2.26
CA THR A 226 12.51 12.54 1.24
C THR A 226 12.41 13.40 -0.01
N TRP A 227 12.83 14.65 0.07
CA TRP A 227 12.77 15.64 -0.97
C TRP A 227 14.19 16.03 -1.40
N SER A 228 15.07 15.07 -1.63
CA SER A 228 16.42 15.33 -2.14
C SER A 228 16.49 15.14 -3.66
N PRO A 229 15.82 16.01 -4.46
CA PRO A 229 15.83 15.92 -5.93
C PRO A 229 17.23 16.14 -6.51
N GLY A 230 18.18 16.63 -5.71
CA GLY A 230 19.54 16.91 -6.15
C GLY A 230 20.39 15.68 -6.46
N ARG A 231 19.97 14.48 -6.15
CA ARG A 231 20.73 13.26 -6.42
C ARG A 231 20.43 12.64 -7.77
N PHE A 232 19.19 12.76 -8.22
CA PHE A 232 18.73 12.22 -9.49
C PHE A 232 17.85 13.25 -10.17
N ARG A 233 18.11 13.44 -11.46
CA ARG A 233 17.10 14.03 -12.33
C ARG A 233 15.94 13.06 -12.39
N ILE A 234 14.74 13.52 -12.06
CA ILE A 234 13.52 12.73 -12.25
C ILE A 234 13.21 12.73 -13.74
N PRO A 235 13.16 11.57 -14.39
CA PRO A 235 12.85 11.47 -15.80
C PRO A 235 11.44 12.01 -16.11
N GLU A 236 11.23 12.45 -17.34
CA GLU A 236 9.94 12.92 -17.82
C GLU A 236 9.13 11.81 -18.50
N GLN A 237 9.83 10.96 -19.26
CA GLN A 237 9.21 9.87 -20.03
C GLN A 237 9.23 8.55 -19.25
N ASP A 238 8.21 7.72 -19.43
CA ASP A 238 8.06 6.44 -18.70
C ASP A 238 9.24 5.50 -18.97
N GLU A 239 9.75 5.45 -20.19
CA GLU A 239 10.83 4.57 -20.64
C GLU A 239 12.17 4.86 -19.94
N GLU A 240 12.37 6.09 -19.50
CA GLU A 240 13.60 6.51 -18.83
C GLU A 240 13.66 6.08 -17.36
N PHE A 241 12.50 5.86 -16.72
CA PHE A 241 12.45 5.56 -15.29
C PHE A 241 13.09 4.21 -14.96
N LEU A 242 12.82 3.18 -15.76
CA LEU A 242 13.37 1.85 -15.53
C LEU A 242 14.90 1.86 -15.64
N SER A 243 15.45 2.57 -16.62
CA SER A 243 16.89 2.68 -16.82
C SER A 243 17.60 3.50 -15.72
N ALA A 244 16.89 4.39 -15.04
CA ALA A 244 17.43 5.19 -13.94
C ALA A 244 17.46 4.44 -12.58
N ILE A 245 16.73 3.34 -12.43
CA ILE A 245 16.65 2.56 -11.19
C ILE A 245 18.01 2.09 -10.66
N PRO A 246 18.95 1.56 -11.48
CA PRO A 246 20.24 1.10 -10.95
C PRO A 246 21.04 2.21 -10.24
N ALA A 247 21.04 3.44 -10.76
CA ALA A 247 21.69 4.57 -10.10
C ALA A 247 21.02 4.94 -8.79
N ALA A 248 19.68 4.91 -8.75
CA ALA A 248 18.91 5.12 -7.52
C ALA A 248 19.20 4.06 -6.45
N MET A 249 19.30 2.79 -6.84
CA MET A 249 19.65 1.71 -5.95
C MET A 249 21.05 1.85 -5.35
N GLN A 250 22.02 2.26 -6.16
CA GLN A 250 23.39 2.49 -5.68
C GLN A 250 23.43 3.58 -4.60
N ALA A 251 22.69 4.69 -4.80
CA ALA A 251 22.57 5.72 -3.77
C ALA A 251 21.79 5.25 -2.54
N TYR A 252 20.77 4.42 -2.72
CA TYR A 252 20.04 3.81 -1.60
C TYR A 252 20.95 2.96 -0.70
N LEU A 253 21.82 2.17 -1.29
CA LEU A 253 22.79 1.35 -0.54
C LEU A 253 23.81 2.20 0.24
N GLY A 254 24.12 3.37 -0.25
CA GLY A 254 25.01 4.35 0.41
C GLY A 254 24.35 5.20 1.50
N ARG A 255 23.05 5.06 1.73
CA ARG A 255 22.33 5.83 2.75
C ARG A 255 22.84 5.52 4.16
N PRO A 256 22.80 6.47 5.10
CA PRO A 256 23.10 6.22 6.49
C PRO A 256 22.15 5.17 7.07
N LYS A 257 22.69 4.28 7.89
CA LYS A 257 21.89 3.37 8.70
C LYS A 257 21.17 4.17 9.79
N PHE A 258 19.99 3.73 10.18
CA PHE A 258 19.33 4.27 11.36
C PHE A 258 20.20 4.11 12.61
N LYS A 259 20.00 4.97 13.60
CA LYS A 259 20.68 4.89 14.90
C LYS A 259 20.48 3.53 15.59
N SER A 260 19.33 2.92 15.36
CA SER A 260 18.99 1.55 15.80
C SER A 260 19.85 0.46 15.15
N GLY A 261 20.67 0.80 14.15
CA GLY A 261 21.42 -0.17 13.35
C GLY A 261 20.53 -0.92 12.34
N PHE A 262 19.26 -0.56 12.27
CA PHE A 262 18.30 -1.21 11.40
C PHE A 262 18.56 -0.83 9.94
N PHE A 263 18.79 -1.82 9.11
CA PHE A 263 18.97 -1.67 7.67
C PHE A 263 18.14 -2.73 6.97
N ILE A 264 17.22 -2.30 6.12
CA ILE A 264 16.47 -3.21 5.29
C ILE A 264 17.17 -3.32 3.94
N PRO A 265 17.74 -4.47 3.60
CA PRO A 265 18.29 -4.69 2.29
C PRO A 265 17.16 -4.77 1.25
N ILE A 266 17.23 -3.95 0.20
CA ILE A 266 16.30 -3.99 -0.94
C ILE A 266 16.21 -5.38 -1.57
N MET A 267 17.25 -6.19 -1.43
CA MET A 267 17.42 -7.46 -2.15
C MET A 267 17.04 -8.70 -1.36
N SER A 268 16.65 -8.61 -0.12
CA SER A 268 16.31 -9.80 0.69
C SER A 268 14.88 -10.28 0.53
N GLY A 269 14.36 -10.22 -0.68
CA GLY A 269 13.17 -10.98 -1.13
C GLY A 269 11.82 -10.57 -0.54
N SER A 270 11.75 -9.87 0.55
CA SER A 270 10.48 -9.64 1.24
C SER A 270 10.21 -8.21 1.73
N MET A 271 11.19 -7.32 1.82
CA MET A 271 10.94 -6.01 2.39
C MET A 271 11.70 -4.91 1.66
N MET A 272 11.06 -4.31 0.66
CA MET A 272 11.43 -2.98 0.18
C MET A 272 10.68 -1.95 1.01
N GLU A 273 11.39 -1.23 1.85
CA GLU A 273 10.84 0.00 2.37
C GLU A 273 10.74 1.01 1.24
N PHE A 274 9.54 1.55 1.07
CA PHE A 274 9.33 2.67 0.19
C PHE A 274 9.43 3.95 1.03
N PRO A 275 10.61 4.56 1.10
CA PRO A 275 10.81 5.71 1.98
C PRO A 275 9.98 6.91 1.58
N CYS A 276 9.52 6.98 0.33
CA CYS A 276 8.68 8.08 -0.12
C CYS A 276 7.35 8.12 0.62
N SER A 277 6.49 7.13 0.50
CA SER A 277 5.16 7.01 1.12
C SER A 277 4.29 8.28 1.14
N ASN A 278 4.70 9.38 0.51
CA ASN A 278 4.09 10.71 0.65
C ASN A 278 2.61 10.73 0.25
N CYS A 279 2.27 10.16 -0.91
CA CYS A 279 0.87 10.07 -1.37
C CYS A 279 0.00 9.19 -0.46
N HIS A 280 0.63 8.32 0.31
CA HIS A 280 -0.03 7.44 1.29
C HIS A 280 -0.26 8.17 2.62
N LEU A 281 0.70 8.95 3.07
CA LEU A 281 0.66 9.62 4.36
C LEU A 281 -0.12 10.94 4.34
N ILE A 282 -0.09 11.69 3.22
CA ILE A 282 -0.73 13.01 3.13
C ILE A 282 -2.26 12.93 3.18
N CYS A 283 -2.86 11.82 2.77
CA CYS A 283 -4.28 11.73 2.55
C CYS A 283 -5.05 11.43 3.85
N HIS A 284 -6.00 12.30 4.18
CA HIS A 284 -6.93 12.13 5.29
C HIS A 284 -8.29 12.75 4.91
N PRO A 285 -9.45 12.21 5.33
CA PRO A 285 -10.76 12.82 5.03
C PRO A 285 -10.94 14.20 5.69
N ASP A 286 -10.41 14.34 6.89
CA ASP A 286 -10.43 15.61 7.61
C ASP A 286 -9.43 16.60 6.97
N LYS A 287 -9.96 17.78 6.58
CA LYS A 287 -9.18 18.82 5.91
C LYS A 287 -8.16 19.49 6.84
N GLU A 288 -8.50 19.63 8.12
CA GLU A 288 -7.59 20.23 9.11
C GLU A 288 -6.38 19.33 9.32
N VAL A 289 -6.61 18.03 9.46
CA VAL A 289 -5.53 17.04 9.56
C VAL A 289 -4.64 17.03 8.31
N ARG A 290 -5.24 17.15 7.10
CA ARG A 290 -4.45 17.20 5.85
C ARG A 290 -3.61 18.47 5.76
N ASN A 291 -4.16 19.59 6.14
CA ASN A 291 -3.49 20.89 6.05
C ASN A 291 -2.35 21.02 7.09
N ALA A 292 -2.41 20.25 8.17
CA ALA A 292 -1.36 20.18 9.18
C ALA A 292 -0.18 19.29 8.77
N ARG A 293 -0.35 18.45 7.75
CA ARG A 293 0.67 17.54 7.19
C ARG A 293 1.44 18.19 6.04
#